data_161da1c22b9d69e9e2c060aa3ce6e58a
#
_entry.id   161da1c22b9d69e9e2c060aa3ce6e58a
#
_cell.length_a   1.000
_cell.length_b   1.000
_cell.length_c   1.000
_cell.angle_alpha   90.00
_cell.angle_beta   90.00
_cell.angle_gamma   90.00
#
_symmetry.space_group_name_H-M   'P 1'
#
loop_
_entity.id
_entity.type
_entity.pdbx_description
1 polymer ?
#
loop_
_entity_poly.entity_id
_entity_poly.type
_entity_poly.pdbx_seq_one_letter_code
_entity_poly.pdbx_strand_id
1 'polypeptide(L)'
;RELEDVTPEQAVKHPNWSMGAKISVDSATMMNKGLEFIEAMHLFSVTPDDIQVVIHPQSVIHSMVELVDGTVIAQLGVPDMGLPIQLALTYPERKASMFEHLDFTRLRDLTFEAPDLEKTPCLGLAMDCARTGGTAPCVMSAANEVAVGMFLRHELGYNRIYDAAAGAVAKLGAVDASDLETVLEADAAARAY
;
A
#
# COMPACT_ATOMS: atom_id res chain seq x y z
N ARG A 1 3.51 -22.24 -4.60
CA ARG A 1 2.74 -23.30 -3.90
C ARG A 1 2.42 -22.92 -2.46
N GLU A 2 3.35 -22.29 -1.73
CA GLU A 2 3.11 -21.89 -0.33
C GLU A 2 2.07 -20.80 -0.14
N LEU A 3 1.85 -19.92 -1.14
CA LEU A 3 0.86 -18.84 -1.08
C LEU A 3 -0.58 -19.28 -1.40
N GLU A 4 -0.77 -20.44 -2.05
CA GLU A 4 -2.11 -20.95 -2.38
C GLU A 4 -2.90 -21.36 -1.13
N ASP A 5 -2.20 -21.77 -0.08
CA ASP A 5 -2.77 -22.29 1.18
C ASP A 5 -2.80 -21.25 2.32
N VAL A 6 -2.48 -19.98 2.02
CA VAL A 6 -2.50 -18.91 3.04
C VAL A 6 -3.93 -18.65 3.51
N THR A 7 -4.14 -18.77 4.83
CA THR A 7 -5.44 -18.52 5.46
C THR A 7 -5.59 -17.05 5.91
N PRO A 8 -6.83 -16.57 6.10
CA PRO A 8 -7.06 -15.24 6.66
C PRO A 8 -6.33 -15.02 7.98
N GLU A 9 -6.31 -16.02 8.88
CA GLU A 9 -5.67 -15.93 10.18
C GLU A 9 -4.14 -15.84 10.10
N GLN A 10 -3.56 -16.34 9.01
CA GLN A 10 -2.13 -16.17 8.73
C GLN A 10 -1.84 -14.79 8.12
N ALA A 11 -2.65 -14.37 7.14
CA ALA A 11 -2.46 -13.12 6.42
C ALA A 11 -2.63 -11.86 7.31
N VAL A 12 -3.47 -11.94 8.36
CA VAL A 12 -3.67 -10.80 9.28
C VAL A 12 -2.58 -10.65 10.33
N LYS A 13 -1.62 -11.58 10.41
CA LYS A 13 -0.49 -11.52 11.35
C LYS A 13 0.67 -10.72 10.77
N HIS A 14 0.64 -9.39 10.97
CA HIS A 14 1.78 -8.55 10.60
C HIS A 14 2.91 -8.67 11.63
N PRO A 15 4.20 -8.81 11.21
CA PRO A 15 5.32 -9.02 12.14
C PRO A 15 5.60 -7.84 13.06
N ASN A 16 5.38 -6.60 12.60
CA ASN A 16 5.79 -5.38 13.31
C ASN A 16 4.61 -4.49 13.71
N TRP A 17 3.43 -4.65 13.08
CA TRP A 17 2.30 -3.73 13.24
C TRP A 17 1.05 -4.45 13.75
N SER A 18 0.34 -3.83 14.68
CA SER A 18 -1.03 -4.25 15.04
C SER A 18 -2.00 -3.39 14.25
N MET A 19 -2.67 -3.99 13.26
CA MET A 19 -3.52 -3.29 12.29
C MET A 19 -4.86 -4.00 12.12
N GLY A 20 -5.83 -3.31 11.49
CA GLY A 20 -7.08 -3.90 11.07
C GLY A 20 -6.90 -5.03 10.04
N ALA A 21 -7.88 -5.93 9.93
CA ALA A 21 -7.77 -7.12 9.10
C ALA A 21 -7.54 -6.79 7.61
N LYS A 22 -8.29 -5.84 7.05
CA LYS A 22 -8.18 -5.44 5.63
C LYS A 22 -6.78 -4.96 5.29
N ILE A 23 -6.24 -3.99 6.01
CA ILE A 23 -4.91 -3.43 5.76
C ILE A 23 -3.78 -4.45 6.00
N SER A 24 -3.98 -5.43 6.91
CA SER A 24 -3.01 -6.51 7.12
C SER A 24 -2.92 -7.43 5.90
N VAL A 25 -4.05 -7.77 5.27
CA VAL A 25 -4.08 -8.53 4.01
C VAL A 25 -3.46 -7.71 2.88
N ASP A 26 -3.79 -6.42 2.76
CA ASP A 26 -3.18 -5.53 1.76
C ASP A 26 -1.66 -5.40 1.94
N SER A 27 -1.18 -5.41 3.18
CA SER A 27 0.26 -5.43 3.45
C SER A 27 0.89 -6.76 3.03
N ALA A 28 0.24 -7.90 3.31
CA ALA A 28 0.72 -9.22 2.93
C ALA A 28 0.80 -9.39 1.40
N THR A 29 -0.16 -8.84 0.66
CA THR A 29 -0.18 -8.87 -0.82
C THR A 29 0.67 -7.76 -1.46
N MET A 30 1.22 -6.84 -0.69
CA MET A 30 1.84 -5.58 -1.15
C MET A 30 0.87 -4.63 -1.88
N MET A 31 -0.43 -4.89 -1.86
CA MET A 31 -1.44 -3.94 -2.38
C MET A 31 -1.43 -2.63 -1.59
N ASN A 32 -1.23 -2.69 -0.26
CA ASN A 32 -1.12 -1.47 0.55
C ASN A 32 0.00 -0.56 0.03
N LYS A 33 1.15 -1.13 -0.27
CA LYS A 33 2.27 -0.36 -0.84
C LYS A 33 1.96 0.17 -2.25
N GLY A 34 1.17 -0.58 -3.02
CA GLY A 34 0.65 -0.12 -4.31
C GLY A 34 -0.30 1.07 -4.18
N LEU A 35 -1.19 1.05 -3.20
CA LEU A 35 -2.09 2.18 -2.91
C LEU A 35 -1.32 3.41 -2.43
N GLU A 36 -0.33 3.23 -1.55
CA GLU A 36 0.56 4.29 -1.10
C GLU A 36 1.42 4.87 -2.24
N PHE A 37 1.81 4.06 -3.23
CA PHE A 37 2.48 4.53 -4.44
C PHE A 37 1.61 5.52 -5.22
N ILE A 38 0.33 5.18 -5.44
CA ILE A 38 -0.65 6.04 -6.10
C ILE A 38 -0.92 7.30 -5.25
N GLU A 39 -1.06 7.14 -3.95
CA GLU A 39 -1.26 8.25 -3.02
C GLU A 39 -0.10 9.24 -3.07
N ALA A 40 1.14 8.77 -3.04
CA ALA A 40 2.33 9.61 -3.13
C ALA A 40 2.38 10.43 -4.42
N MET A 41 2.00 9.83 -5.57
CA MET A 41 1.90 10.57 -6.83
C MET A 41 0.99 11.78 -6.71
N HIS A 42 -0.18 11.61 -6.11
CA HIS A 42 -1.16 12.69 -5.96
C HIS A 42 -0.75 13.71 -4.90
N LEU A 43 -0.27 13.25 -3.74
CA LEU A 43 0.11 14.14 -2.63
C LEU A 43 1.31 15.03 -2.98
N PHE A 44 2.28 14.49 -3.71
CA PHE A 44 3.51 15.20 -4.04
C PHE A 44 3.54 15.73 -5.48
N SER A 45 2.50 15.46 -6.28
CA SER A 45 2.43 15.85 -7.69
C SER A 45 3.64 15.37 -8.50
N VAL A 46 4.04 14.12 -8.27
CA VAL A 46 5.15 13.44 -8.95
C VAL A 46 4.63 12.37 -9.90
N THR A 47 5.49 11.92 -10.81
CA THR A 47 5.17 10.85 -11.75
C THR A 47 5.50 9.47 -11.18
N PRO A 48 4.97 8.37 -11.75
CA PRO A 48 5.36 7.01 -11.35
C PRO A 48 6.87 6.75 -11.42
N ASP A 49 7.57 7.43 -12.30
CA ASP A 49 9.02 7.23 -12.49
C ASP A 49 9.87 7.95 -11.43
N ASP A 50 9.26 8.86 -10.66
CA ASP A 50 9.91 9.56 -9.55
C ASP A 50 9.80 8.78 -8.23
N ILE A 51 9.09 7.63 -8.21
CA ILE A 51 8.83 6.86 -6.99
C ILE A 51 9.50 5.50 -7.07
N GLN A 52 10.32 5.20 -6.10
CA GLN A 52 10.91 3.88 -5.92
C GLN A 52 10.33 3.18 -4.68
N VAL A 53 9.92 1.93 -4.84
CA VAL A 53 9.49 1.07 -3.73
C VAL A 53 10.67 0.20 -3.30
N VAL A 54 10.92 0.15 -2.00
CA VAL A 54 11.90 -0.74 -1.38
C VAL A 54 11.26 -1.54 -0.24
N ILE A 55 11.73 -2.75 -0.02
CA ILE A 55 11.36 -3.57 1.14
C ILE A 55 12.38 -3.31 2.23
N HIS A 56 11.87 -2.94 3.43
CA HIS A 56 12.66 -2.68 4.62
C HIS A 56 12.11 -3.47 5.81
N PRO A 57 12.63 -4.69 6.08
CA PRO A 57 12.05 -5.60 7.06
C PRO A 57 11.96 -5.05 8.47
N GLN A 58 12.91 -4.19 8.88
CA GLN A 58 12.93 -3.59 10.22
C GLN A 58 11.82 -2.54 10.41
N SER A 59 11.26 -2.00 9.32
CA SER A 59 10.18 -1.01 9.34
C SER A 59 10.48 0.22 10.22
N VAL A 60 11.74 0.64 10.26
CA VAL A 60 12.23 1.82 10.99
C VAL A 60 12.19 3.06 10.11
N ILE A 61 12.54 2.89 8.84
CA ILE A 61 12.43 3.93 7.81
C ILE A 61 11.11 3.72 7.07
N HIS A 62 10.26 4.76 7.06
CA HIS A 62 8.93 4.70 6.45
C HIS A 62 8.87 5.44 5.12
N SER A 63 9.69 6.47 4.95
CA SER A 63 9.81 7.24 3.71
C SER A 63 11.19 7.86 3.57
N MET A 64 11.60 8.08 2.33
CA MET A 64 12.85 8.75 1.98
C MET A 64 12.59 9.71 0.83
N VAL A 65 13.30 10.80 0.80
CA VAL A 65 13.32 11.76 -0.31
C VAL A 65 14.75 11.89 -0.80
N GLU A 66 14.96 11.60 -2.07
CA GLU A 66 16.23 11.86 -2.75
C GLU A 66 16.20 13.24 -3.39
N LEU A 67 17.19 14.05 -3.09
CA LEU A 67 17.36 15.38 -3.65
C LEU A 67 18.13 15.32 -4.97
N VAL A 68 18.08 16.39 -5.75
CA VAL A 68 18.73 16.48 -7.09
C VAL A 68 20.24 16.28 -7.07
N ASP A 69 20.88 16.41 -5.92
CA ASP A 69 22.31 16.16 -5.72
C ASP A 69 22.64 14.74 -5.26
N GLY A 70 21.60 13.86 -5.16
CA GLY A 70 21.72 12.50 -4.67
C GLY A 70 21.72 12.37 -3.15
N THR A 71 21.55 13.48 -2.40
CA THR A 71 21.37 13.41 -0.94
C THR A 71 20.03 12.79 -0.61
N VAL A 72 20.00 11.81 0.31
CA VAL A 72 18.75 11.17 0.76
C VAL A 72 18.40 11.62 2.18
N ILE A 73 17.19 12.09 2.37
CA ILE A 73 16.60 12.42 3.66
C ILE A 73 15.55 11.38 4.01
N ALA A 74 15.64 10.77 5.19
CA ALA A 74 14.74 9.72 5.65
C ALA A 74 14.03 10.10 6.95
N GLN A 75 12.75 9.71 7.05
CA GLN A 75 12.03 9.74 8.31
C GLN A 75 12.19 8.37 9.00
N LEU A 76 12.71 8.39 10.23
CA LEU A 76 12.91 7.21 11.06
C LEU A 76 12.02 7.28 12.31
N GLY A 77 11.50 6.13 12.72
CA GLY A 77 10.71 6.01 13.96
C GLY A 77 10.41 4.57 14.31
N VAL A 78 9.90 4.34 15.50
CA VAL A 78 9.32 3.06 15.86
C VAL A 78 8.06 2.80 15.01
N PRO A 79 7.71 1.54 14.70
CA PRO A 79 6.53 1.21 13.92
C PRO A 79 5.24 1.39 14.73
N ASP A 80 4.85 2.66 14.96
CA ASP A 80 3.68 3.06 15.73
C ASP A 80 2.98 4.25 15.04
N MET A 81 1.69 4.09 14.73
CA MET A 81 0.88 5.15 14.12
C MET A 81 0.61 6.33 15.04
N GLY A 82 0.85 6.21 16.34
CA GLY A 82 0.67 7.31 17.29
C GLY A 82 1.52 8.53 16.97
N LEU A 83 2.76 8.33 16.49
CA LEU A 83 3.66 9.44 16.12
C LEU A 83 3.13 10.29 14.94
N PRO A 84 2.79 9.71 13.78
CA PRO A 84 2.25 10.49 12.67
C PRO A 84 0.85 11.06 12.97
N ILE A 85 0.00 10.34 13.71
CA ILE A 85 -1.32 10.84 14.13
C ILE A 85 -1.16 12.03 15.07
N GLN A 86 -0.27 11.94 16.08
CA GLN A 86 -0.01 13.07 16.96
C GLN A 86 0.46 14.30 16.18
N LEU A 87 1.39 14.12 15.24
CA LEU A 87 1.85 15.23 14.40
C LEU A 87 0.71 15.83 13.56
N ALA A 88 -0.13 15.01 12.96
CA ALA A 88 -1.27 15.48 12.17
C ALA A 88 -2.24 16.33 13.01
N LEU A 89 -2.46 15.94 14.27
CA LEU A 89 -3.36 16.67 15.19
C LEU A 89 -2.73 17.95 15.78
N THR A 90 -1.41 18.01 15.87
CA THR A 90 -0.71 19.15 16.49
C THR A 90 0.01 20.04 15.48
N TYR A 91 -0.04 19.70 14.20
CA TYR A 91 0.65 20.44 13.16
C TYR A 91 0.38 21.96 13.21
N PRO A 92 1.39 22.82 13.02
CA PRO A 92 2.78 22.49 12.65
C PRO A 92 3.70 22.17 13.84
N GLU A 93 3.21 22.15 15.05
CA GLU A 93 4.02 21.98 16.24
C GLU A 93 4.34 20.51 16.52
N ARG A 94 5.58 20.23 16.91
CA ARG A 94 5.97 18.93 17.43
C ARG A 94 5.88 18.93 18.96
N LYS A 95 4.96 18.13 19.49
CA LYS A 95 4.76 17.97 20.93
C LYS A 95 5.56 16.78 21.47
N ALA A 96 5.87 16.82 22.75
CA ALA A 96 6.46 15.67 23.44
C ALA A 96 5.54 14.43 23.27
N SER A 97 6.13 13.31 22.91
CA SER A 97 5.42 12.06 22.69
C SER A 97 5.52 11.16 23.92
N MET A 98 4.43 10.41 24.20
CA MET A 98 4.42 9.32 25.20
C MET A 98 4.78 7.97 24.58
N PHE A 99 4.94 7.90 23.24
CA PHE A 99 5.29 6.69 22.52
C PHE A 99 6.78 6.39 22.67
N GLU A 100 7.15 5.13 22.45
CA GLU A 100 8.55 4.69 22.49
C GLU A 100 9.38 5.48 21.48
N HIS A 101 10.59 5.85 21.89
CA HIS A 101 11.55 6.54 21.03
C HIS A 101 12.52 5.52 20.43
N LEU A 102 12.97 5.81 19.22
CA LEU A 102 13.97 4.97 18.55
C LEU A 102 15.30 5.05 19.31
N ASP A 103 15.83 3.89 19.72
CA ASP A 103 17.11 3.75 20.37
C ASP A 103 18.17 3.22 19.39
N PHE A 104 19.03 4.11 18.91
CA PHE A 104 20.10 3.77 17.97
C PHE A 104 21.16 2.84 18.56
N THR A 105 21.27 2.70 19.89
CA THR A 105 22.21 1.77 20.51
C THR A 105 21.72 0.31 20.42
N ARG A 106 20.43 0.12 20.21
CA ARG A 106 19.77 -1.19 20.05
C ARG A 106 19.50 -1.53 18.58
N LEU A 107 19.45 -0.52 17.73
CA LEU A 107 19.29 -0.67 16.29
C LEU A 107 20.62 -1.10 15.67
N ARG A 108 20.69 -2.34 15.14
CA ARG A 108 21.93 -2.90 14.59
C ARG A 108 22.06 -2.67 13.09
N ASP A 109 20.99 -3.03 12.36
CA ASP A 109 21.03 -3.07 10.90
C ASP A 109 19.77 -2.41 10.30
N LEU A 110 19.96 -1.73 9.19
CA LEU A 110 18.91 -1.25 8.29
C LEU A 110 19.18 -1.89 6.93
N THR A 111 18.32 -2.82 6.52
CA THR A 111 18.47 -3.56 5.27
C THR A 111 17.37 -3.19 4.29
N PHE A 112 17.71 -3.17 3.01
CA PHE A 112 16.80 -2.83 1.93
C PHE A 112 16.91 -3.85 0.81
N GLU A 113 15.76 -4.19 0.24
CA GLU A 113 15.66 -5.12 -0.88
C GLU A 113 14.72 -4.54 -1.94
N ALA A 114 14.96 -4.88 -3.20
CA ALA A 114 14.01 -4.59 -4.25
C ALA A 114 12.79 -5.51 -4.14
N PRO A 115 11.56 -5.00 -4.39
CA PRO A 115 10.39 -5.87 -4.44
C PRO A 115 10.48 -6.84 -5.62
N ASP A 116 10.10 -8.08 -5.38
CA ASP A 116 9.95 -9.11 -6.41
C ASP A 116 8.51 -9.07 -6.93
N LEU A 117 8.30 -8.44 -8.08
CA LEU A 117 6.96 -8.24 -8.66
C LEU A 117 6.30 -9.54 -9.11
N GLU A 118 7.06 -10.62 -9.35
CA GLU A 118 6.48 -11.94 -9.64
C GLU A 118 5.84 -12.54 -8.38
N LYS A 119 6.42 -12.32 -7.22
CA LYS A 119 5.88 -12.75 -5.92
C LYS A 119 4.86 -11.78 -5.34
N THR A 120 4.93 -10.51 -5.72
CA THR A 120 4.03 -9.45 -5.24
C THR A 120 3.27 -8.78 -6.40
N PRO A 121 2.46 -9.55 -7.16
CA PRO A 121 1.84 -9.05 -8.40
C PRO A 121 0.84 -7.92 -8.15
N CYS A 122 0.27 -7.81 -6.94
CA CYS A 122 -0.61 -6.69 -6.59
C CYS A 122 0.11 -5.34 -6.63
N LEU A 123 1.39 -5.29 -6.22
CA LEU A 123 2.20 -4.08 -6.34
C LEU A 123 2.42 -3.71 -7.80
N GLY A 124 2.77 -4.68 -8.65
CA GLY A 124 2.92 -4.47 -10.09
C GLY A 124 1.65 -3.92 -10.73
N LEU A 125 0.49 -4.55 -10.43
CA LEU A 125 -0.81 -4.08 -10.90
C LEU A 125 -1.09 -2.63 -10.50
N ALA A 126 -0.81 -2.25 -9.26
CA ALA A 126 -1.02 -0.89 -8.79
C ALA A 126 -0.13 0.12 -9.51
N MET A 127 1.15 -0.21 -9.74
CA MET A 127 2.07 0.62 -10.53
C MET A 127 1.60 0.79 -11.98
N ASP A 128 1.05 -0.26 -12.59
CA ASP A 128 0.49 -0.21 -13.95
C ASP A 128 -0.78 0.63 -13.99
N CYS A 129 -1.67 0.50 -13.00
CA CYS A 129 -2.85 1.35 -12.87
C CYS A 129 -2.47 2.82 -12.67
N ALA A 130 -1.42 3.09 -11.89
CA ALA A 130 -0.88 4.43 -11.69
C ALA A 130 -0.41 5.07 -13.00
N ARG A 131 0.31 4.30 -13.84
CA ARG A 131 0.76 4.75 -15.17
C ARG A 131 -0.39 4.94 -16.15
N THR A 132 -1.38 4.07 -16.08
CA THR A 132 -2.58 4.14 -16.93
C THR A 132 -3.42 5.38 -16.61
N GLY A 133 -3.55 5.71 -15.32
CA GLY A 133 -4.33 6.86 -14.88
C GLY A 133 -5.85 6.66 -15.03
N GLY A 134 -6.57 7.78 -15.12
CA GLY A 134 -8.04 7.76 -15.20
C GLY A 134 -8.66 6.97 -14.05
N THR A 135 -9.67 6.15 -14.36
CA THR A 135 -10.38 5.31 -13.38
C THR A 135 -9.68 4.00 -13.03
N ALA A 136 -8.53 3.65 -13.67
CA ALA A 136 -7.86 2.37 -13.41
C ALA A 136 -7.48 2.17 -11.92
N PRO A 137 -6.92 3.17 -11.19
CA PRO A 137 -6.65 3.04 -9.76
C PRO A 137 -7.93 2.80 -8.93
N CYS A 138 -9.03 3.47 -9.27
CA CYS A 138 -10.32 3.30 -8.61
C CYS A 138 -10.88 1.89 -8.81
N VAL A 139 -10.90 1.39 -10.04
CA VAL A 139 -11.35 0.04 -10.38
C VAL A 139 -10.54 -1.01 -9.62
N MET A 140 -9.21 -0.89 -9.64
CA MET A 140 -8.32 -1.78 -8.90
C MET A 140 -8.62 -1.78 -7.40
N SER A 141 -8.73 -0.59 -6.81
CA SER A 141 -8.95 -0.44 -5.37
C SER A 141 -10.30 -1.02 -4.93
N ALA A 142 -11.37 -0.75 -5.67
CA ALA A 142 -12.72 -1.25 -5.38
C ALA A 142 -12.79 -2.78 -5.50
N ALA A 143 -12.24 -3.35 -6.56
CA ALA A 143 -12.18 -4.80 -6.74
C ALA A 143 -11.33 -5.49 -5.67
N ASN A 144 -10.18 -4.92 -5.31
CA ASN A 144 -9.34 -5.42 -4.22
C ASN A 144 -10.09 -5.43 -2.88
N GLU A 145 -10.82 -4.36 -2.57
CA GLU A 145 -11.58 -4.29 -1.32
C GLU A 145 -12.63 -5.41 -1.21
N VAL A 146 -13.37 -5.66 -2.29
CA VAL A 146 -14.34 -6.77 -2.34
C VAL A 146 -13.62 -8.12 -2.21
N ALA A 147 -12.55 -8.35 -2.97
CA ALA A 147 -11.80 -9.59 -2.95
C ALA A 147 -11.18 -9.88 -1.57
N VAL A 148 -10.61 -8.87 -0.91
CA VAL A 148 -10.10 -9.00 0.46
C VAL A 148 -11.22 -9.31 1.44
N GLY A 149 -12.39 -8.67 1.30
CA GLY A 149 -13.57 -8.99 2.09
C GLY A 149 -14.02 -10.45 1.93
N MET A 150 -14.04 -10.97 0.71
CA MET A 150 -14.35 -12.38 0.42
C MET A 150 -13.29 -13.33 0.99
N PHE A 151 -12.00 -12.98 0.86
CA PHE A 151 -10.92 -13.75 1.46
C PHE A 151 -11.07 -13.85 2.97
N LEU A 152 -11.32 -12.74 3.65
CA LEU A 152 -11.50 -12.71 5.11
C LEU A 152 -12.70 -13.54 5.60
N ARG A 153 -13.70 -13.79 4.73
CA ARG A 153 -14.83 -14.67 5.00
C ARG A 153 -14.62 -16.12 4.51
N HIS A 154 -13.41 -16.48 4.07
CA HIS A 154 -13.06 -17.79 3.49
C HIS A 154 -13.86 -18.15 2.21
N GLU A 155 -14.34 -17.14 1.47
CA GLU A 155 -15.06 -17.30 0.20
C GLU A 155 -14.12 -17.24 -1.01
N LEU A 156 -12.88 -16.76 -0.84
CA LEU A 156 -11.87 -16.58 -1.87
C LEU A 156 -10.50 -17.04 -1.36
N GLY A 157 -9.67 -17.65 -2.21
CA GLY A 157 -8.27 -17.99 -1.87
C GLY A 157 -7.35 -16.76 -1.99
N TYR A 158 -6.22 -16.78 -1.27
CA TYR A 158 -5.27 -15.67 -1.19
C TYR A 158 -4.81 -15.15 -2.57
N ASN A 159 -4.36 -16.06 -3.44
CA ASN A 159 -3.88 -15.70 -4.79
C ASN A 159 -5.00 -15.14 -5.69
N ARG A 160 -6.25 -15.49 -5.39
CA ARG A 160 -7.41 -15.02 -6.16
C ARG A 160 -7.74 -13.55 -5.92
N ILE A 161 -7.17 -12.93 -4.86
CA ILE A 161 -7.28 -11.48 -4.62
C ILE A 161 -6.68 -10.72 -5.81
N TYR A 162 -5.47 -11.08 -6.22
CA TYR A 162 -4.84 -10.50 -7.41
C TYR A 162 -5.67 -10.74 -8.68
N ASP A 163 -6.10 -11.99 -8.90
CA ASP A 163 -6.87 -12.34 -10.09
C ASP A 163 -8.15 -11.52 -10.23
N ALA A 164 -8.86 -11.30 -9.11
CA ALA A 164 -10.08 -10.50 -9.08
C ALA A 164 -9.78 -9.03 -9.43
N ALA A 165 -8.77 -8.42 -8.79
CA ALA A 165 -8.40 -7.03 -9.05
C ALA A 165 -7.90 -6.83 -10.50
N ALA A 166 -7.00 -7.69 -10.98
CA ALA A 166 -6.47 -7.65 -12.33
C ALA A 166 -7.58 -7.90 -13.38
N GLY A 167 -8.46 -8.87 -13.12
CA GLY A 167 -9.62 -9.17 -13.99
C GLY A 167 -10.59 -8.00 -14.12
N ALA A 168 -10.88 -7.30 -13.01
CA ALA A 168 -11.73 -6.12 -13.03
C ALA A 168 -11.10 -4.99 -13.87
N VAL A 169 -9.80 -4.70 -13.65
CA VAL A 169 -9.06 -3.70 -14.45
C VAL A 169 -9.06 -4.04 -15.92
N ALA A 170 -8.76 -5.30 -16.26
CA ALA A 170 -8.75 -5.75 -17.66
C ALA A 170 -10.14 -5.69 -18.33
N LYS A 171 -11.20 -5.96 -17.56
CA LYS A 171 -12.58 -5.99 -18.08
C LYS A 171 -13.19 -4.61 -18.25
N LEU A 172 -13.00 -3.74 -17.27
CA LEU A 172 -13.65 -2.43 -17.23
C LEU A 172 -12.80 -1.35 -17.92
N GLY A 173 -11.49 -1.59 -18.01
CA GLY A 173 -10.57 -0.62 -18.60
C GLY A 173 -10.40 0.64 -17.76
N ALA A 174 -9.88 1.69 -18.39
CA ALA A 174 -9.73 3.01 -17.81
C ALA A 174 -10.46 4.03 -18.68
N VAL A 175 -11.23 4.90 -18.04
CA VAL A 175 -11.82 6.09 -18.66
C VAL A 175 -11.25 7.33 -17.97
N ASP A 176 -11.35 8.48 -18.61
CA ASP A 176 -10.90 9.73 -18.00
C ASP A 176 -11.71 10.05 -16.74
N ALA A 177 -11.03 10.25 -15.62
CA ALA A 177 -11.64 10.55 -14.32
C ALA A 177 -11.89 12.06 -14.18
N SER A 178 -12.64 12.64 -15.14
CA SER A 178 -12.87 14.07 -15.24
C SER A 178 -13.80 14.64 -14.17
N ASP A 179 -14.64 13.81 -13.57
CA ASP A 179 -15.61 14.19 -12.55
C ASP A 179 -15.87 13.07 -11.53
N LEU A 180 -16.51 13.43 -10.42
CA LEU A 180 -16.81 12.50 -9.34
C LEU A 180 -17.80 11.41 -9.76
N GLU A 181 -18.77 11.70 -10.61
CA GLU A 181 -19.78 10.74 -11.05
C GLU A 181 -19.14 9.58 -11.81
N THR A 182 -18.25 9.88 -12.76
CA THR A 182 -17.47 8.88 -13.49
C THR A 182 -16.66 7.98 -12.56
N VAL A 183 -16.03 8.53 -11.51
CA VAL A 183 -15.28 7.73 -10.54
C VAL A 183 -16.20 6.83 -9.71
N LEU A 184 -17.37 7.33 -9.27
CA LEU A 184 -18.34 6.54 -8.51
C LEU A 184 -18.98 5.42 -9.34
N GLU A 185 -19.24 5.66 -10.63
CA GLU A 185 -19.71 4.62 -11.55
C GLU A 185 -18.65 3.52 -11.76
N ALA A 186 -17.39 3.90 -11.90
CA ALA A 186 -16.28 2.95 -12.02
C ALA A 186 -16.12 2.10 -10.74
N ASP A 187 -16.20 2.72 -9.56
CA ASP A 187 -16.19 2.02 -8.26
C ASP A 187 -17.34 1.01 -8.17
N ALA A 188 -18.57 1.46 -8.45
CA ALA A 188 -19.75 0.59 -8.41
C ALA A 188 -19.65 -0.59 -9.39
N ALA A 189 -19.18 -0.34 -10.62
CA ALA A 189 -18.98 -1.39 -11.62
C ALA A 189 -17.91 -2.41 -11.19
N ALA A 190 -16.81 -1.94 -10.59
CA ALA A 190 -15.75 -2.80 -10.10
C ALA A 190 -16.20 -3.67 -8.91
N ARG A 191 -17.03 -3.13 -8.01
CA ARG A 191 -17.61 -3.88 -6.89
C ARG A 191 -18.62 -4.95 -7.33
N ALA A 192 -19.25 -4.76 -8.48
CA ALA A 192 -20.24 -5.68 -9.03
C ALA A 192 -19.60 -6.77 -9.93
N TYR A 193 -18.34 -6.63 -10.31
CA TYR A 193 -17.57 -7.58 -11.11
C TYR A 193 -17.26 -8.85 -10.33
#